data_b9b5d9da1b775caf517d319a53f9f789
#
_entry.id   b9b5d9da1b775caf517d319a53f9f789
#
_cell.length_a   1.000
_cell.length_b   1.000
_cell.length_c   1.000
_cell.angle_alpha   90.00
_cell.angle_beta   90.00
_cell.angle_gamma   90.00
#
_symmetry.space_group_name_H-M   'P 1'
#
loop_
_entity.id
_entity.type
_entity.pdbx_description
1 polymer ?
#
loop_
_entity_poly.entity_id
_entity_poly.type
_entity_poly.pdbx_seq_one_letter_code
_entity_poly.pdbx_strand_id
1 'polypeptide(L)'
;NVSYAGATGITVANLSASSTYVYIDNAGALQQQTTTPTREDWTRKIFTMRIAVESSVILGFEYLNNPIGHYTNSIRDVYAYLLAQGIPFKKNQTVTGRATNLGFDISAGSLLELGGTGDIYDPNIKDFSAVSNAEFFLSTRTGFDAGGNTALPKFWDNNGVLTALGSTTLVGHRLYRFSNGNVCLQYGQGNYANIVLAKAGVMLENYVLNPALENATFFGWWFIESTATNTGGTTLTDFVEYTIGIQGGSSSSLSGALLKGNNLSDLLDASAARTNLGLGTAATTASTAYATAAQGATADSALQSNS
;
A
#
# COMPACT_ATOMS: atom_id res chain seq x y z
N ASN A 1 36.45 -24.91 1.62
CA ASN A 1 35.38 -24.99 2.63
C ASN A 1 35.61 -23.89 3.67
N VAL A 2 34.62 -23.06 3.90
CA VAL A 2 34.63 -22.07 5.00
C VAL A 2 33.84 -22.68 6.16
N SER A 3 34.43 -22.66 7.35
CA SER A 3 33.79 -23.14 8.57
C SER A 3 33.53 -21.96 9.49
N TYR A 4 32.32 -21.85 10.03
CA TYR A 4 31.95 -20.86 11.03
C TYR A 4 31.37 -21.54 12.26
N ALA A 5 31.98 -21.28 13.43
CA ALA A 5 31.59 -21.93 14.69
C ALA A 5 30.31 -21.33 15.34
N GLY A 6 29.77 -20.29 14.76
CA GLY A 6 28.66 -19.52 15.36
C GLY A 6 29.14 -18.38 16.25
N ALA A 7 28.26 -17.44 16.51
CA ALA A 7 28.50 -16.33 17.44
C ALA A 7 27.17 -15.95 18.15
N THR A 8 27.32 -15.46 19.39
CA THR A 8 26.20 -14.90 20.18
C THR A 8 26.59 -13.49 20.65
N GLY A 9 25.59 -12.65 20.94
CA GLY A 9 25.84 -11.30 21.45
C GLY A 9 26.52 -10.38 20.44
N ILE A 10 26.24 -10.53 19.14
CA ILE A 10 26.87 -9.73 18.10
C ILE A 10 26.29 -8.31 18.16
N THR A 11 27.20 -7.33 18.37
CA THR A 11 26.83 -5.92 18.36
C THR A 11 26.74 -5.42 16.93
N VAL A 12 25.69 -4.67 16.58
CA VAL A 12 25.60 -3.97 15.30
C VAL A 12 26.61 -2.84 15.30
N ALA A 13 27.58 -2.90 14.40
CA ALA A 13 28.73 -1.99 14.40
C ALA A 13 28.37 -0.55 14.03
N ASN A 14 27.34 -0.36 13.22
CA ASN A 14 26.90 0.98 12.79
C ASN A 14 25.39 1.12 12.90
N LEU A 15 24.93 1.73 13.98
CA LEU A 15 23.52 2.05 14.23
C LEU A 15 23.08 3.37 13.57
N SER A 16 23.98 4.09 12.89
CA SER A 16 23.62 5.32 12.16
C SER A 16 23.26 5.06 10.69
N ALA A 17 23.59 3.88 10.17
CA ALA A 17 23.25 3.50 8.79
C ALA A 17 21.84 2.92 8.73
N SER A 18 21.10 3.24 7.68
CA SER A 18 19.74 2.72 7.45
C SER A 18 19.71 1.20 7.25
N SER A 19 20.81 0.59 6.86
CA SER A 19 20.94 -0.86 6.70
C SER A 19 22.34 -1.33 7.05
N THR A 20 22.43 -2.46 7.74
CA THR A 20 23.68 -3.17 8.01
C THR A 20 23.55 -4.61 7.53
N TYR A 21 24.47 -5.04 6.67
CA TYR A 21 24.55 -6.40 6.14
C TYR A 21 25.57 -7.19 6.93
N VAL A 22 25.17 -8.34 7.45
CA VAL A 22 26.01 -9.25 8.21
C VAL A 22 26.39 -10.44 7.32
N TYR A 23 27.66 -10.76 7.24
CA TYR A 23 28.17 -11.85 6.40
C TYR A 23 29.37 -12.57 7.01
N ILE A 24 29.65 -13.76 6.51
CA ILE A 24 30.85 -14.54 6.79
C ILE A 24 31.79 -14.34 5.60
N ASP A 25 33.02 -13.93 5.85
CA ASP A 25 34.03 -13.78 4.83
C ASP A 25 34.73 -15.09 4.44
N ASN A 26 35.66 -15.05 3.51
CA ASN A 26 36.41 -16.20 3.04
C ASN A 26 37.39 -16.79 4.08
N ALA A 27 37.64 -16.07 5.15
CA ALA A 27 38.43 -16.54 6.31
C ALA A 27 37.56 -17.21 7.38
N GLY A 28 36.24 -17.19 7.22
CA GLY A 28 35.28 -17.72 8.20
C GLY A 28 34.98 -16.72 9.32
N ALA A 29 35.33 -15.45 9.16
CA ALA A 29 35.06 -14.44 10.16
C ALA A 29 33.72 -13.74 9.90
N LEU A 30 32.97 -13.44 10.98
CA LEU A 30 31.74 -12.66 10.88
C LEU A 30 32.09 -11.19 10.70
N GLN A 31 31.52 -10.59 9.67
CA GLN A 31 31.75 -9.20 9.25
C GLN A 31 30.45 -8.45 9.07
N GLN A 32 30.55 -7.11 9.00
CA GLN A 32 29.41 -6.22 8.76
C GLN A 32 29.79 -5.16 7.70
N GLN A 33 28.82 -4.79 6.85
CA GLN A 33 28.95 -3.66 5.92
C GLN A 33 27.64 -2.89 5.85
N THR A 34 27.74 -1.59 5.58
CA THR A 34 26.57 -0.69 5.44
C THR A 34 26.23 -0.39 3.99
N THR A 35 27.13 -0.73 3.06
CA THR A 35 26.89 -0.60 1.63
C THR A 35 26.09 -1.80 1.12
N THR A 36 25.15 -1.55 0.21
CA THR A 36 24.41 -2.61 -0.46
C THR A 36 25.36 -3.59 -1.14
N PRO A 37 25.20 -4.91 -0.91
CA PRO A 37 26.05 -5.91 -1.52
C PRO A 37 26.02 -5.85 -3.04
N THR A 38 27.19 -5.84 -3.67
CA THR A 38 27.34 -5.95 -5.11
C THR A 38 27.21 -7.40 -5.57
N ARG A 39 27.08 -7.62 -6.88
CA ARG A 39 27.11 -8.98 -7.46
C ARG A 39 28.40 -9.73 -7.10
N GLU A 40 29.54 -9.02 -7.04
CA GLU A 40 30.82 -9.61 -6.66
C GLU A 40 30.84 -10.01 -5.18
N ASP A 41 30.24 -9.18 -4.31
CA ASP A 41 30.12 -9.52 -2.89
C ASP A 41 29.39 -10.86 -2.69
N TRP A 42 28.29 -11.07 -3.42
CA TRP A 42 27.51 -12.32 -3.35
C TRP A 42 28.27 -13.56 -3.82
N THR A 43 29.34 -13.40 -4.56
CA THR A 43 30.19 -14.54 -4.97
C THR A 43 31.32 -14.85 -3.99
N ARG A 44 31.66 -13.92 -3.10
CA ARG A 44 32.81 -14.01 -2.20
C ARG A 44 32.45 -14.03 -0.73
N LYS A 45 31.24 -13.62 -0.35
CA LYS A 45 30.75 -13.47 1.02
C LYS A 45 29.51 -14.28 1.23
N ILE A 46 29.35 -14.84 2.42
CA ILE A 46 28.14 -15.54 2.84
C ILE A 46 27.29 -14.59 3.67
N PHE A 47 26.37 -13.89 3.03
CA PHE A 47 25.45 -12.99 3.73
C PHE A 47 24.44 -13.81 4.55
N THR A 48 24.27 -13.45 5.81
CA THR A 48 23.39 -14.15 6.74
C THR A 48 22.14 -13.33 7.05
N MET A 49 22.26 -12.01 7.19
CA MET A 49 21.13 -11.15 7.46
C MET A 49 21.38 -9.70 6.99
N ARG A 50 20.28 -8.99 6.81
CA ARG A 50 20.23 -7.53 6.73
C ARG A 50 19.48 -7.00 7.94
N ILE A 51 20.00 -5.95 8.56
CA ILE A 51 19.40 -5.28 9.71
C ILE A 51 18.99 -3.89 9.25
N ALA A 52 17.71 -3.58 9.37
CA ALA A 52 17.21 -2.22 9.18
C ALA A 52 17.37 -1.44 10.48
N VAL A 53 18.06 -0.31 10.41
CA VAL A 53 18.37 0.52 11.59
C VAL A 53 18.03 1.97 11.29
N GLU A 54 17.47 2.67 12.27
CA GLU A 54 17.26 4.11 12.20
C GLU A 54 17.37 4.73 13.59
N SER A 55 18.04 5.87 13.68
CA SER A 55 18.24 6.61 14.93
C SER A 55 18.68 5.75 16.12
N SER A 56 19.60 4.81 15.84
CA SER A 56 20.11 3.81 16.81
C SER A 56 19.06 2.77 17.27
N VAL A 57 17.92 2.67 16.61
CA VAL A 57 16.88 1.66 16.87
C VAL A 57 16.89 0.63 15.75
N ILE A 58 16.89 -0.66 16.10
CA ILE A 58 16.71 -1.75 15.16
C ILE A 58 15.21 -1.86 14.85
N LEU A 59 14.83 -1.56 13.61
CA LEU A 59 13.44 -1.65 13.15
C LEU A 59 13.05 -3.08 12.80
N GLY A 60 13.99 -3.83 12.23
CA GLY A 60 13.77 -5.20 11.80
C GLY A 60 15.04 -5.84 11.28
N PHE A 61 14.94 -7.11 10.98
CA PHE A 61 16.01 -7.87 10.33
C PHE A 61 15.42 -8.84 9.30
N GLU A 62 16.22 -9.14 8.30
CA GLU A 62 15.92 -10.08 7.24
C GLU A 62 17.05 -11.09 7.16
N TYR A 63 16.71 -12.38 7.13
CA TYR A 63 17.68 -13.42 6.85
C TYR A 63 17.96 -13.47 5.34
N LEU A 64 19.22 -13.35 4.98
CA LEU A 64 19.66 -13.38 3.60
C LEU A 64 20.11 -14.80 3.25
N ASN A 65 19.37 -15.46 2.37
CA ASN A 65 19.79 -16.74 1.84
C ASN A 65 20.89 -16.53 0.82
N ASN A 66 22.06 -17.06 1.13
CA ASN A 66 23.15 -17.05 0.19
C ASN A 66 22.86 -18.00 -0.97
N PRO A 67 23.02 -17.53 -2.19
CA PRO A 67 22.92 -18.38 -3.35
C PRO A 67 24.07 -19.37 -3.38
N ILE A 68 23.81 -20.63 -3.08
CA ILE A 68 24.76 -21.73 -3.25
C ILE A 68 24.50 -22.41 -4.59
N GLY A 69 25.30 -22.07 -5.62
CA GLY A 69 25.28 -22.74 -6.92
C GLY A 69 24.20 -22.26 -7.91
N HIS A 70 24.08 -22.94 -9.04
CA HIS A 70 23.24 -22.55 -10.18
C HIS A 70 21.72 -22.46 -9.87
N TYR A 71 21.24 -23.16 -8.86
CA TYR A 71 19.83 -23.12 -8.45
C TYR A 71 19.39 -21.77 -7.84
N THR A 72 20.32 -21.02 -7.34
CA THR A 72 20.07 -19.80 -6.57
C THR A 72 19.82 -18.57 -7.45
N ASN A 73 20.32 -18.54 -8.67
CA ASN A 73 19.97 -17.48 -9.61
C ASN A 73 18.47 -17.51 -9.92
N SER A 74 17.91 -18.71 -10.16
CA SER A 74 16.48 -18.85 -10.47
C SER A 74 15.59 -18.49 -9.29
N ILE A 75 15.96 -18.89 -8.07
CA ILE A 75 15.22 -18.52 -6.86
C ILE A 75 15.31 -17.01 -6.61
N ARG A 76 16.49 -16.44 -6.78
CA ARG A 76 16.71 -15.00 -6.65
C ARG A 76 15.94 -14.20 -7.71
N ASP A 77 15.90 -14.69 -8.94
CA ASP A 77 15.15 -14.07 -10.04
C ASP A 77 13.64 -14.13 -9.77
N VAL A 78 13.13 -15.26 -9.26
CA VAL A 78 11.74 -15.39 -8.80
C VAL A 78 11.47 -14.42 -7.66
N TYR A 79 12.35 -14.33 -6.68
CA TYR A 79 12.22 -13.38 -5.57
C TYR A 79 12.22 -11.92 -6.05
N ALA A 80 13.17 -11.54 -6.90
CA ALA A 80 13.20 -10.21 -7.48
C ALA A 80 11.95 -9.90 -8.32
N TYR A 81 11.44 -10.89 -9.05
CA TYR A 81 10.18 -10.77 -9.78
C TYR A 81 8.99 -10.55 -8.84
N LEU A 82 8.89 -11.35 -7.77
CA LEU A 82 7.82 -11.21 -6.78
C LEU A 82 7.87 -9.84 -6.08
N LEU A 83 9.05 -9.37 -5.70
CA LEU A 83 9.24 -8.01 -5.14
C LEU A 83 8.85 -6.93 -6.14
N ALA A 84 9.26 -7.06 -7.40
CA ALA A 84 8.92 -6.09 -8.46
C ALA A 84 7.42 -6.04 -8.75
N GLN A 85 6.72 -7.16 -8.58
CA GLN A 85 5.25 -7.22 -8.64
C GLN A 85 4.59 -6.67 -7.38
N GLY A 86 5.36 -6.38 -6.33
CA GLY A 86 4.83 -5.88 -5.06
C GLY A 86 3.92 -6.88 -4.35
N ILE A 87 4.23 -8.18 -4.35
CA ILE A 87 3.39 -9.22 -3.72
C ILE A 87 3.31 -8.98 -2.21
N PRO A 88 2.12 -8.74 -1.61
CA PRO A 88 2.00 -8.68 -0.18
C PRO A 88 2.22 -10.08 0.38
N PHE A 89 3.31 -10.24 1.08
CA PHE A 89 3.64 -11.48 1.78
C PHE A 89 2.86 -11.58 3.09
N LYS A 90 1.53 -11.47 3.01
CA LYS A 90 0.66 -11.56 4.19
C LYS A 90 -0.52 -12.50 3.96
N LYS A 91 -0.95 -13.14 5.04
CA LYS A 91 -2.13 -14.01 5.07
C LYS A 91 -3.01 -13.62 6.26
N ASN A 92 -4.30 -13.36 6.00
CA ASN A 92 -5.35 -13.06 6.98
C ASN A 92 -5.12 -11.78 7.84
N GLN A 93 -4.06 -11.01 7.64
CA GLN A 93 -3.88 -9.74 8.32
C GLN A 93 -4.67 -8.64 7.62
N THR A 94 -5.67 -8.13 8.29
CA THR A 94 -6.48 -6.99 7.85
C THR A 94 -6.27 -5.81 8.77
N VAL A 95 -6.39 -4.60 8.23
CA VAL A 95 -6.30 -3.35 8.97
C VAL A 95 -7.69 -2.75 9.08
N THR A 96 -8.09 -2.41 10.30
CA THR A 96 -9.41 -1.85 10.58
C THR A 96 -9.29 -0.54 11.33
N GLY A 97 -10.00 0.49 10.88
CA GLY A 97 -10.04 1.78 11.55
C GLY A 97 -10.85 1.74 12.84
N ARG A 98 -10.61 2.72 13.70
CA ARG A 98 -11.25 2.90 15.01
C ARG A 98 -12.21 4.08 15.00
N ALA A 99 -13.41 3.88 15.54
CA ALA A 99 -14.43 4.93 15.62
C ALA A 99 -14.14 6.00 16.69
N THR A 100 -13.18 5.76 17.58
CA THR A 100 -12.94 6.60 18.76
C THR A 100 -11.70 7.48 18.67
N ASN A 101 -10.75 7.15 17.75
CA ASN A 101 -9.50 7.89 17.60
C ASN A 101 -8.91 7.71 16.18
N LEU A 102 -7.78 8.34 15.94
CA LEU A 102 -7.03 8.21 14.66
C LEU A 102 -6.12 6.98 14.59
N GLY A 103 -6.29 6.01 15.48
CA GLY A 103 -5.58 4.74 15.46
C GLY A 103 -6.22 3.70 14.57
N PHE A 104 -5.63 2.51 14.52
CA PHE A 104 -6.14 1.35 13.78
C PHE A 104 -5.79 0.05 14.49
N ASP A 105 -6.54 -0.98 14.16
CA ASP A 105 -6.32 -2.35 14.64
C ASP A 105 -5.76 -3.21 13.49
N ILE A 106 -4.95 -4.20 13.84
CA ILE A 106 -4.45 -5.21 12.89
C ILE A 106 -4.92 -6.58 13.39
N SER A 107 -5.61 -7.34 12.54
CA SER A 107 -6.06 -8.69 12.90
C SER A 107 -4.90 -9.68 13.03
N ALA A 108 -5.15 -10.81 13.69
CA ALA A 108 -4.23 -11.95 13.67
C ALA A 108 -4.02 -12.45 12.24
N GLY A 109 -2.86 -13.02 11.98
CA GLY A 109 -2.50 -13.59 10.69
C GLY A 109 -0.99 -13.75 10.56
N SER A 110 -0.51 -13.95 9.34
CA SER A 110 0.88 -14.34 9.11
C SER A 110 1.52 -13.43 8.07
N LEU A 111 2.84 -13.26 8.17
CA LEU A 111 3.70 -12.73 7.12
C LEU A 111 4.59 -13.84 6.59
N LEU A 112 4.80 -13.84 5.27
CA LEU A 112 5.83 -14.66 4.65
C LEU A 112 7.17 -13.97 4.82
N GLU A 113 8.12 -14.64 5.44
CA GLU A 113 9.50 -14.20 5.59
C GLU A 113 10.40 -15.04 4.71
N LEU A 114 11.04 -14.42 3.74
CA LEU A 114 11.99 -15.11 2.88
C LEU A 114 13.32 -15.22 3.61
N GLY A 115 13.70 -16.44 3.96
CA GLY A 115 14.94 -16.71 4.68
C GLY A 115 14.77 -17.46 6.00
N GLY A 116 13.55 -17.66 6.39
CA GLY A 116 13.22 -18.47 7.56
C GLY A 116 12.98 -17.66 8.83
N THR A 117 11.96 -18.06 9.55
CA THR A 117 11.54 -17.46 10.82
C THR A 117 12.14 -18.15 12.05
N GLY A 118 12.91 -19.24 11.84
CA GLY A 118 13.36 -20.11 12.91
C GLY A 118 12.34 -21.19 13.31
N ASP A 119 11.15 -21.23 12.72
CA ASP A 119 10.21 -22.33 12.84
C ASP A 119 10.69 -23.50 11.97
N ILE A 120 10.93 -24.65 12.58
CA ILE A 120 11.41 -25.85 11.88
C ILE A 120 10.34 -26.53 11.03
N TYR A 121 9.05 -26.24 11.28
CA TYR A 121 7.91 -26.82 10.55
C TYR A 121 7.39 -25.91 9.44
N ASP A 122 7.51 -24.61 9.61
CA ASP A 122 7.16 -23.60 8.59
C ASP A 122 8.14 -22.41 8.63
N PRO A 123 9.35 -22.60 8.12
CA PRO A 123 10.43 -21.63 8.27
C PRO A 123 10.20 -20.31 7.51
N ASN A 124 9.19 -20.25 6.67
CA ASN A 124 8.91 -19.07 5.85
C ASN A 124 7.69 -18.27 6.32
N ILE A 125 6.98 -18.74 7.35
CA ILE A 125 5.78 -18.06 7.84
C ILE A 125 5.97 -17.64 9.29
N LYS A 126 5.67 -16.37 9.56
CA LYS A 126 5.65 -15.80 10.91
C LYS A 126 4.23 -15.42 11.29
N ASP A 127 3.71 -16.05 12.33
CA ASP A 127 2.39 -15.76 12.87
C ASP A 127 2.41 -14.58 13.85
N PHE A 128 1.36 -13.79 13.81
CA PHE A 128 1.13 -12.66 14.70
C PHE A 128 -0.25 -12.71 15.31
N SER A 129 -0.34 -12.40 16.58
CA SER A 129 -1.61 -12.13 17.26
C SER A 129 -2.23 -10.82 16.77
N ALA A 130 -3.53 -10.66 16.99
CA ALA A 130 -4.22 -9.41 16.76
C ALA A 130 -3.66 -8.30 17.65
N VAL A 131 -3.56 -7.10 17.12
CA VAL A 131 -3.10 -5.89 17.83
C VAL A 131 -4.20 -4.85 17.78
N SER A 132 -4.66 -4.41 18.95
CA SER A 132 -5.62 -3.33 19.09
C SER A 132 -4.90 -2.00 19.31
N ASN A 133 -5.31 -0.97 18.60
CA ASN A 133 -4.67 0.35 18.61
C ASN A 133 -3.15 0.24 18.38
N ALA A 134 -2.80 -0.26 17.21
CA ALA A 134 -1.42 -0.60 16.88
C ALA A 134 -0.48 0.59 17.07
N GLU A 135 0.64 0.34 17.74
CA GLU A 135 1.74 1.29 17.81
C GLU A 135 2.59 1.19 16.55
N PHE A 136 3.07 2.32 16.08
CA PHE A 136 3.88 2.38 14.86
C PHE A 136 4.97 3.46 14.91
N PHE A 137 5.98 3.26 14.08
CA PHE A 137 6.99 4.26 13.78
C PHE A 137 6.52 5.14 12.63
N LEU A 138 6.82 6.44 12.69
CA LEU A 138 6.62 7.36 11.58
C LEU A 138 7.92 7.52 10.79
N SER A 139 7.81 7.45 9.47
CA SER A 139 8.96 7.52 8.57
C SER A 139 8.78 8.64 7.53
N THR A 140 9.83 9.41 7.32
CA THR A 140 10.02 10.27 6.15
C THR A 140 10.79 9.50 5.06
N ARG A 141 11.25 10.19 4.02
CA ARG A 141 12.11 9.61 2.96
C ARG A 141 13.43 9.06 3.49
N THR A 142 13.95 9.64 4.58
CA THR A 142 15.31 9.38 5.07
C THR A 142 15.41 9.10 6.55
N GLY A 143 14.34 9.28 7.33
CA GLY A 143 14.38 9.18 8.77
C GLY A 143 13.15 8.53 9.38
N PHE A 144 13.31 8.10 10.63
CA PHE A 144 12.24 7.58 11.49
C PHE A 144 12.19 8.37 12.78
N ASP A 145 11.02 8.36 13.42
CA ASP A 145 10.87 8.82 14.78
C ASP A 145 11.21 7.72 15.81
N ALA A 146 11.01 8.02 17.08
CA ALA A 146 11.26 7.06 18.16
C ALA A 146 10.19 5.95 18.27
N GLY A 147 9.11 6.01 17.48
CA GLY A 147 7.97 5.08 17.55
C GLY A 147 7.00 5.40 18.69
N GLY A 148 6.11 4.44 18.97
CA GLY A 148 5.07 4.58 20.01
C GLY A 148 3.88 5.44 19.57
N ASN A 149 3.76 5.75 18.27
CA ASN A 149 2.62 6.49 17.75
C ASN A 149 1.40 5.57 17.67
N THR A 150 0.25 6.09 18.02
CA THR A 150 -1.05 5.38 17.95
C THR A 150 -2.11 6.16 17.21
N ALA A 151 -1.75 7.31 16.62
CA ALA A 151 -2.65 8.16 15.87
C ALA A 151 -2.03 8.57 14.53
N LEU A 152 -2.79 8.43 13.44
CA LEU A 152 -2.37 8.84 12.11
C LEU A 152 -2.03 10.34 12.09
N PRO A 153 -0.88 10.73 11.52
CA PRO A 153 -0.45 12.12 11.47
C PRO A 153 -1.22 12.90 10.40
N LYS A 154 -1.43 14.19 10.65
CA LYS A 154 -2.01 15.16 9.71
C LYS A 154 -0.95 16.02 9.03
N PHE A 155 0.15 15.39 8.65
CA PHE A 155 1.28 15.98 7.95
C PHE A 155 1.59 15.17 6.71
N TRP A 156 2.21 15.78 5.73
CA TRP A 156 2.73 15.10 4.55
C TRP A 156 4.20 15.49 4.30
N ASP A 157 4.93 14.64 3.63
CA ASP A 157 6.36 14.86 3.31
C ASP A 157 6.49 15.63 2.00
N ASN A 158 6.57 16.96 2.11
CA ASN A 158 6.81 17.86 1.00
C ASN A 158 8.32 17.94 0.70
N ASN A 159 8.81 17.06 -0.15
CA ASN A 159 10.23 17.00 -0.53
C ASN A 159 11.22 16.95 0.64
N GLY A 160 10.91 16.16 1.66
CA GLY A 160 11.74 16.00 2.85
C GLY A 160 11.38 16.94 4.01
N VAL A 161 10.42 17.85 3.82
CA VAL A 161 9.93 18.74 4.86
C VAL A 161 8.51 18.35 5.27
N LEU A 162 8.33 17.97 6.53
CA LEU A 162 7.00 17.67 7.07
C LEU A 162 6.17 18.94 7.13
N THR A 163 5.09 18.95 6.35
CA THR A 163 4.17 20.06 6.19
C THR A 163 2.79 19.66 6.70
N ALA A 164 2.16 20.49 7.52
CA ALA A 164 0.79 20.24 7.99
C ALA A 164 -0.20 20.29 6.83
N LEU A 165 -1.23 19.44 6.88
CA LEU A 165 -2.33 19.48 5.93
C LEU A 165 -3.08 20.81 6.02
N GLY A 166 -3.38 21.39 4.86
CA GLY A 166 -4.29 22.54 4.77
C GLY A 166 -5.72 22.16 5.11
N SER A 167 -6.58 23.16 5.24
CA SER A 167 -8.01 22.92 5.48
C SER A 167 -8.62 22.06 4.37
N THR A 168 -9.31 20.98 4.74
CA THR A 168 -9.97 20.03 3.84
C THR A 168 -9.07 19.30 2.82
N THR A 169 -7.76 19.27 3.07
CA THR A 169 -6.84 18.49 2.22
C THR A 169 -6.54 17.13 2.83
N LEU A 170 -6.18 16.17 1.98
CA LEU A 170 -5.90 14.78 2.34
C LEU A 170 -4.49 14.37 1.95
N VAL A 171 -3.99 13.39 2.67
CA VAL A 171 -2.75 12.66 2.36
C VAL A 171 -3.01 11.16 2.38
N GLY A 172 -2.24 10.39 1.59
CA GLY A 172 -2.22 8.93 1.63
C GLY A 172 -0.89 8.43 2.20
N HIS A 173 -0.89 8.02 3.47
CA HIS A 173 0.26 7.41 4.12
C HIS A 173 0.40 5.95 3.74
N ARG A 174 1.62 5.43 3.65
CA ARG A 174 1.89 4.04 3.34
C ARG A 174 2.20 3.24 4.61
N LEU A 175 1.44 2.16 4.83
CA LEU A 175 1.56 1.28 5.99
C LEU A 175 2.40 0.06 5.63
N TYR A 176 3.41 -0.21 6.47
CA TYR A 176 4.34 -1.35 6.35
C TYR A 176 4.39 -2.13 7.65
N ARG A 177 4.72 -3.41 7.56
CA ARG A 177 5.01 -4.25 8.71
C ARG A 177 6.26 -5.08 8.46
N PHE A 178 7.15 -5.12 9.45
CA PHE A 178 8.32 -5.99 9.45
C PHE A 178 7.98 -7.37 9.99
N SER A 179 8.80 -8.35 9.64
CA SER A 179 8.67 -9.74 10.13
C SER A 179 8.92 -9.88 11.64
N ASN A 180 9.58 -8.92 12.29
CA ASN A 180 9.70 -8.86 13.75
C ASN A 180 8.43 -8.30 14.44
N GLY A 181 7.41 -7.90 13.68
CA GLY A 181 6.15 -7.36 14.18
C GLY A 181 6.04 -5.85 14.21
N ASN A 182 7.14 -5.13 14.08
CA ASN A 182 7.13 -3.66 14.05
C ASN A 182 6.28 -3.15 12.90
N VAL A 183 5.46 -2.15 13.19
CA VAL A 183 4.60 -1.45 12.22
C VAL A 183 5.23 -0.10 11.92
N CYS A 184 5.23 0.29 10.66
CA CYS A 184 5.76 1.57 10.22
C CYS A 184 4.79 2.27 9.27
N LEU A 185 4.58 3.55 9.46
CA LEU A 185 3.80 4.40 8.58
C LEU A 185 4.73 5.43 7.92
N GLN A 186 4.98 5.30 6.63
CA GLN A 186 5.70 6.33 5.90
C GLN A 186 4.75 7.44 5.47
N TYR A 187 5.13 8.69 5.74
CA TYR A 187 4.37 9.86 5.33
C TYR A 187 4.08 9.85 3.82
N GLY A 188 2.85 10.15 3.44
CA GLY A 188 2.49 10.40 2.06
C GLY A 188 3.24 11.60 1.51
N GLN A 189 3.54 11.60 0.22
CA GLN A 189 4.36 12.60 -0.45
C GLN A 189 3.55 13.48 -1.40
N GLY A 190 2.23 13.25 -1.45
CA GLY A 190 1.25 14.06 -2.16
C GLY A 190 0.21 14.64 -1.22
N ASN A 191 -0.30 15.83 -1.54
CA ASN A 191 -1.39 16.51 -0.85
C ASN A 191 -2.54 16.72 -1.82
N TYR A 192 -3.74 16.28 -1.49
CA TYR A 192 -4.88 16.16 -2.39
C TYR A 192 -6.10 16.91 -1.88
N ALA A 193 -6.92 17.43 -2.79
CA ALA A 193 -8.11 18.19 -2.46
C ALA A 193 -9.30 17.32 -1.97
N ASN A 194 -9.33 16.03 -2.30
CA ASN A 194 -10.40 15.11 -1.87
C ASN A 194 -9.93 13.65 -1.95
N ILE A 195 -10.71 12.74 -1.34
CA ILE A 195 -10.39 11.31 -1.24
C ILE A 195 -10.27 10.61 -2.60
N VAL A 196 -11.05 11.01 -3.60
CA VAL A 196 -11.03 10.40 -4.94
C VAL A 196 -9.71 10.73 -5.64
N LEU A 197 -9.31 12.00 -5.59
CA LEU A 197 -8.03 12.45 -6.14
C LEU A 197 -6.85 11.85 -5.37
N ALA A 198 -6.96 11.68 -4.05
CA ALA A 198 -5.93 11.05 -3.24
C ALA A 198 -5.72 9.58 -3.64
N LYS A 199 -6.80 8.79 -3.75
CA LYS A 199 -6.73 7.38 -4.15
C LYS A 199 -6.15 7.19 -5.56
N ALA A 200 -6.49 8.06 -6.50
CA ALA A 200 -5.92 8.04 -7.84
C ALA A 200 -4.46 8.53 -7.84
N GLY A 201 -4.19 9.59 -7.08
CA GLY A 201 -2.89 10.27 -7.08
C GLY A 201 -1.77 9.46 -6.45
N VAL A 202 -2.02 8.72 -5.36
CA VAL A 202 -0.98 7.90 -4.70
C VAL A 202 -0.37 6.82 -5.60
N MET A 203 -1.11 6.40 -6.65
CA MET A 203 -0.62 5.44 -7.64
C MET A 203 0.29 6.10 -8.69
N LEU A 204 0.21 7.42 -8.85
CA LEU A 204 0.95 8.21 -9.83
C LEU A 204 2.08 9.03 -9.19
N GLU A 205 2.21 9.01 -7.87
CA GLU A 205 3.26 9.70 -7.15
C GLU A 205 4.65 9.18 -7.57
N ASN A 206 5.58 10.10 -7.83
CA ASN A 206 7.00 9.76 -7.86
C ASN A 206 7.51 9.57 -6.42
N TYR A 207 7.07 8.48 -5.81
CA TYR A 207 7.26 8.22 -4.39
C TYR A 207 8.67 7.73 -4.09
N VAL A 208 9.30 8.37 -3.11
CA VAL A 208 10.61 7.98 -2.59
C VAL A 208 10.41 7.13 -1.34
N LEU A 209 10.66 5.83 -1.47
CA LEU A 209 10.62 4.89 -0.35
C LEU A 209 11.82 5.13 0.58
N ASN A 210 11.59 5.12 1.90
CA ASN A 210 12.70 5.07 2.84
C ASN A 210 13.45 3.74 2.67
N PRO A 211 14.77 3.73 2.44
CA PRO A 211 15.54 2.51 2.18
C PRO A 211 15.39 1.42 3.26
N ALA A 212 15.14 1.81 4.51
CA ALA A 212 14.94 0.85 5.60
C ALA A 212 13.61 0.05 5.48
N LEU A 213 12.66 0.54 4.68
CA LEU A 213 11.36 -0.13 4.44
C LEU A 213 11.39 -1.10 3.26
N GLU A 214 12.51 -1.20 2.53
CA GLU A 214 12.61 -1.98 1.29
C GLU A 214 12.16 -3.44 1.45
N ASN A 215 12.40 -4.05 2.63
CA ASN A 215 12.02 -5.43 2.91
C ASN A 215 10.84 -5.56 3.88
N ALA A 216 10.18 -4.46 4.22
CA ALA A 216 8.95 -4.52 5.00
C ALA A 216 7.76 -4.85 4.10
N THR A 217 6.81 -5.64 4.61
CA THR A 217 5.59 -5.96 3.88
C THR A 217 4.70 -4.73 3.80
N PHE A 218 4.39 -4.31 2.58
CA PHE A 218 3.46 -3.22 2.33
C PHE A 218 2.01 -3.68 2.50
N PHE A 219 1.25 -2.98 3.35
CA PHE A 219 -0.14 -3.33 3.66
C PHE A 219 -1.16 -2.53 2.87
N GLY A 220 -0.84 -1.27 2.54
CA GLY A 220 -1.76 -0.38 1.85
C GLY A 220 -1.61 1.08 2.26
N TRP A 221 -2.61 1.85 1.92
CA TRP A 221 -2.62 3.29 2.15
C TRP A 221 -3.67 3.70 3.17
N TRP A 222 -3.27 4.47 4.17
CA TRP A 222 -4.16 5.22 5.02
C TRP A 222 -4.39 6.63 4.45
N PHE A 223 -5.60 6.91 4.05
CA PHE A 223 -6.03 8.24 3.65
C PHE A 223 -6.59 8.97 4.86
N ILE A 224 -6.13 10.20 5.08
CA ILE A 224 -6.60 11.03 6.18
C ILE A 224 -6.73 12.49 5.75
N GLU A 225 -7.87 13.10 6.10
CA GLU A 225 -8.12 14.53 5.94
C GLU A 225 -7.71 15.30 7.20
N SER A 226 -7.39 16.60 7.03
CA SER A 226 -6.95 17.48 8.10
C SER A 226 -7.94 17.58 9.28
N THR A 227 -9.25 17.46 9.02
CA THR A 227 -10.31 17.59 10.04
C THR A 227 -10.74 16.25 10.65
N ALA A 228 -10.22 15.12 10.15
CA ALA A 228 -10.58 13.79 10.66
C ALA A 228 -10.28 13.66 12.17
N THR A 229 -11.17 13.00 12.90
CA THR A 229 -11.03 12.74 14.34
C THR A 229 -10.94 11.26 14.69
N ASN A 230 -11.30 10.39 13.75
CA ASN A 230 -11.22 8.93 13.89
C ASN A 230 -10.99 8.26 12.53
N THR A 231 -10.68 6.98 12.54
CA THR A 231 -10.41 6.17 11.34
C THR A 231 -11.54 5.18 11.02
N GLY A 232 -12.58 5.14 11.82
CA GLY A 232 -13.67 4.15 11.78
C GLY A 232 -14.79 4.48 10.82
N GLY A 233 -14.51 4.55 9.51
CA GLY A 233 -15.56 4.58 8.48
C GLY A 233 -16.20 5.94 8.24
N THR A 234 -15.42 7.01 8.31
CA THR A 234 -15.85 8.35 7.93
C THR A 234 -15.52 8.63 6.47
N THR A 235 -16.14 9.66 5.88
CA THR A 235 -15.74 10.17 4.55
C THR A 235 -14.37 10.86 4.57
N LEU A 236 -13.82 11.09 5.76
CA LEU A 236 -12.56 11.82 5.99
C LEU A 236 -11.35 10.92 6.15
N THR A 237 -11.57 9.61 6.31
CA THR A 237 -10.51 8.60 6.46
C THR A 237 -10.89 7.32 5.76
N ASP A 238 -9.92 6.66 5.15
CA ASP A 238 -10.11 5.34 4.54
C ASP A 238 -8.80 4.56 4.52
N PHE A 239 -8.89 3.25 4.62
CA PHE A 239 -7.77 2.34 4.39
C PHE A 239 -8.00 1.56 3.11
N VAL A 240 -7.09 1.73 2.16
CA VAL A 240 -7.08 0.93 0.93
C VAL A 240 -5.99 -0.11 1.03
N GLU A 241 -6.41 -1.35 1.17
CA GLU A 241 -5.51 -2.49 1.23
C GLU A 241 -4.82 -2.71 -0.10
N TYR A 242 -3.50 -2.96 -0.04
CA TYR A 242 -2.76 -3.37 -1.21
C TYR A 242 -2.97 -4.86 -1.47
N THR A 243 -3.53 -5.18 -2.63
CA THR A 243 -3.74 -6.56 -3.09
C THR A 243 -3.23 -6.71 -4.51
N ILE A 244 -2.42 -7.76 -4.75
CA ILE A 244 -1.90 -8.04 -6.10
C ILE A 244 -2.96 -8.70 -6.94
N GLY A 245 -2.98 -8.30 -8.21
CA GLY A 245 -3.79 -8.96 -9.23
C GLY A 245 -5.27 -8.60 -9.21
N ILE A 246 -5.69 -7.66 -8.37
CA ILE A 246 -7.04 -7.10 -8.44
C ILE A 246 -7.02 -5.74 -9.13
N GLN A 247 -6.52 -5.72 -10.33
CA GLN A 247 -6.87 -4.68 -11.31
C GLN A 247 -8.18 -5.06 -12.02
N GLY A 248 -9.15 -5.51 -11.30
CA GLY A 248 -10.42 -5.87 -11.90
C GLY A 248 -11.21 -6.80 -11.01
N GLY A 249 -11.89 -6.28 -10.01
CA GLY A 249 -13.00 -7.02 -9.47
C GLY A 249 -13.13 -7.23 -7.99
N SER A 250 -12.63 -6.41 -7.12
CA SER A 250 -13.29 -6.34 -5.83
C SER A 250 -14.28 -5.19 -5.84
N SER A 251 -15.53 -5.57 -5.65
CA SER A 251 -16.73 -4.74 -5.68
C SER A 251 -16.80 -3.65 -4.60
N SER A 252 -15.72 -3.39 -3.87
CA SER A 252 -15.74 -2.44 -2.75
C SER A 252 -15.04 -1.10 -3.00
N SER A 253 -14.47 -0.86 -4.18
CA SER A 253 -13.81 0.42 -4.46
C SER A 253 -14.12 1.03 -5.82
N LEU A 254 -15.17 0.58 -6.48
CA LEU A 254 -15.75 1.31 -7.62
C LEU A 254 -16.80 2.33 -7.15
N SER A 255 -16.57 3.00 -6.01
CA SER A 255 -17.46 4.09 -5.60
C SER A 255 -17.27 5.27 -6.56
N GLY A 256 -18.06 5.29 -7.60
CA GLY A 256 -17.98 6.26 -8.69
C GLY A 256 -18.01 5.64 -10.09
N ALA A 257 -17.80 4.31 -10.21
CA ALA A 257 -18.04 3.62 -11.47
C ALA A 257 -19.49 3.11 -11.56
N LEU A 258 -20.14 3.39 -12.67
CA LEU A 258 -21.47 2.86 -12.96
C LEU A 258 -21.38 1.34 -13.18
N LEU A 259 -22.12 0.57 -12.39
CA LEU A 259 -22.13 -0.88 -12.50
C LEU A 259 -23.08 -1.32 -13.61
N LYS A 260 -22.60 -2.13 -14.54
CA LYS A 260 -23.41 -2.67 -15.64
C LYS A 260 -24.68 -3.37 -15.13
N GLY A 261 -24.60 -4.05 -13.96
CA GLY A 261 -25.72 -4.74 -13.35
C GLY A 261 -26.82 -3.82 -12.79
N ASN A 262 -26.48 -2.55 -12.53
CA ASN A 262 -27.43 -1.57 -11.97
C ASN A 262 -28.21 -0.82 -13.05
N ASN A 263 -27.91 -1.04 -14.31
CA ASN A 263 -28.62 -0.45 -15.45
C ASN A 263 -28.83 1.07 -15.29
N LEU A 264 -27.76 1.77 -14.84
CA LEU A 264 -27.73 3.21 -14.57
C LEU A 264 -28.57 3.70 -13.36
N SER A 265 -29.11 2.82 -12.53
CA SER A 265 -29.82 3.23 -11.30
C SER A 265 -28.89 3.81 -10.24
N ASP A 266 -27.58 3.63 -10.41
CA ASP A 266 -26.50 4.14 -9.58
C ASP A 266 -25.91 5.48 -10.07
N LEU A 267 -26.55 6.14 -11.05
CA LEU A 267 -26.23 7.50 -11.43
C LEU A 267 -26.60 8.46 -10.31
N LEU A 268 -25.58 9.17 -9.76
CA LEU A 268 -25.77 10.14 -8.68
C LEU A 268 -26.63 11.32 -9.12
N ASP A 269 -26.49 11.77 -10.37
CA ASP A 269 -27.26 12.86 -10.97
C ASP A 269 -27.66 12.52 -12.41
N ALA A 270 -28.83 11.95 -12.55
CA ALA A 270 -29.41 11.60 -13.85
C ALA A 270 -29.71 12.84 -14.72
N SER A 271 -29.91 14.04 -14.12
CA SER A 271 -30.15 15.28 -14.84
C SER A 271 -28.87 15.81 -15.49
N ALA A 272 -27.79 15.87 -14.71
CA ALA A 272 -26.49 16.24 -15.22
C ALA A 272 -26.00 15.27 -16.31
N ALA A 273 -26.23 13.95 -16.13
CA ALA A 273 -25.89 12.97 -17.15
C ALA A 273 -26.65 13.19 -18.47
N ARG A 274 -27.94 13.46 -18.44
CA ARG A 274 -28.70 13.82 -19.64
C ARG A 274 -28.18 15.06 -20.36
N THR A 275 -27.82 16.07 -19.57
CA THR A 275 -27.24 17.32 -20.12
C THR A 275 -25.90 17.05 -20.80
N ASN A 276 -25.02 16.27 -20.16
CA ASN A 276 -23.69 15.93 -20.72
C ASN A 276 -23.79 15.05 -21.98
N LEU A 277 -24.83 14.24 -22.09
CA LEU A 277 -25.12 13.44 -23.27
C LEU A 277 -25.82 14.24 -24.39
N GLY A 278 -26.12 15.54 -24.19
CA GLY A 278 -26.82 16.37 -25.15
C GLY A 278 -28.29 15.96 -25.37
N LEU A 279 -28.88 15.20 -24.42
CA LEU A 279 -30.27 14.77 -24.49
C LEU A 279 -31.18 15.96 -24.12
N GLY A 280 -31.89 16.50 -25.09
CA GLY A 280 -32.84 17.57 -24.85
C GLY A 280 -34.06 17.16 -24.03
N THR A 281 -35.09 18.01 -23.99
CA THR A 281 -36.34 17.79 -23.22
C THR A 281 -37.05 16.49 -23.58
N ALA A 282 -36.83 15.93 -24.77
CA ALA A 282 -37.36 14.66 -25.22
C ALA A 282 -37.01 13.51 -24.27
N ALA A 283 -35.85 13.53 -23.60
CA ALA A 283 -35.40 12.49 -22.66
C ALA A 283 -36.22 12.44 -21.36
N THR A 284 -37.01 13.47 -21.05
CA THR A 284 -37.87 13.55 -19.84
C THR A 284 -39.35 13.66 -20.18
N THR A 285 -39.70 13.71 -21.48
CA THR A 285 -41.06 13.85 -21.96
C THR A 285 -41.68 12.42 -22.08
N ALA A 286 -42.87 12.23 -21.53
CA ALA A 286 -43.60 10.96 -21.67
C ALA A 286 -43.84 10.63 -23.13
N SER A 287 -43.72 9.37 -23.52
CA SER A 287 -43.94 8.90 -24.90
C SER A 287 -45.32 9.27 -25.45
N THR A 288 -46.29 9.40 -24.55
CA THR A 288 -47.70 9.82 -24.89
C THR A 288 -47.81 11.30 -25.30
N ALA A 289 -46.75 12.11 -25.04
CA ALA A 289 -46.73 13.51 -25.45
C ALA A 289 -46.25 13.70 -26.92
N TYR A 290 -45.78 12.64 -27.54
CA TYR A 290 -45.36 12.65 -28.95
C TYR A 290 -46.43 12.07 -29.84
N ALA A 291 -46.51 12.54 -31.06
CA ALA A 291 -47.40 11.99 -32.06
C ALA A 291 -47.08 10.48 -32.31
N THR A 292 -48.08 9.65 -32.30
CA THR A 292 -47.93 8.25 -32.72
C THR A 292 -47.80 8.18 -34.25
N ALA A 293 -47.28 7.06 -34.76
CA ALA A 293 -47.18 6.83 -36.21
C ALA A 293 -48.58 6.94 -36.89
N ALA A 294 -49.67 6.53 -36.21
CA ALA A 294 -51.03 6.66 -36.70
C ALA A 294 -51.48 8.12 -36.79
N GLN A 295 -51.11 8.95 -35.81
CA GLN A 295 -51.39 10.40 -35.84
C GLN A 295 -50.59 11.13 -36.94
N GLY A 296 -49.34 10.70 -37.15
CA GLY A 296 -48.50 11.19 -38.25
C GLY A 296 -49.14 10.86 -39.62
N ALA A 297 -49.56 9.65 -39.85
CA ALA A 297 -50.22 9.21 -41.08
C ALA A 297 -51.58 9.95 -41.32
N THR A 298 -52.31 10.24 -40.23
CA THR A 298 -53.57 11.04 -40.34
C THR A 298 -53.26 12.50 -40.74
N ALA A 299 -52.20 13.09 -40.20
CA ALA A 299 -51.78 14.42 -40.57
C ALA A 299 -51.32 14.52 -42.03
N ASP A 300 -50.54 13.53 -42.52
CA ASP A 300 -50.13 13.41 -43.92
C ASP A 300 -51.30 13.28 -44.87
N SER A 301 -52.30 12.46 -44.53
CA SER A 301 -53.53 12.28 -45.36
C SER A 301 -54.39 13.51 -45.34
N ALA A 302 -54.49 14.26 -44.25
CA ALA A 302 -55.21 15.51 -44.16
C ALA A 302 -54.60 16.62 -45.04
N LEU A 303 -53.28 16.63 -45.21
CA LEU A 303 -52.56 17.56 -46.06
C LEU A 303 -52.82 17.28 -47.55
N GLN A 304 -52.94 16.00 -47.96
CA GLN A 304 -53.17 15.57 -49.34
C GLN A 304 -54.61 15.72 -49.80
N SER A 305 -55.59 15.81 -48.90
CA SER A 305 -56.99 16.00 -49.24
C SER A 305 -57.37 17.44 -49.59
N ASN A 306 -56.44 18.39 -49.43
CA ASN A 306 -56.71 19.84 -49.69
C ASN A 306 -55.91 20.39 -50.90
N SER A 307 -55.35 19.52 -51.75
CA SER A 307 -54.60 19.85 -52.96
C SER A 307 -55.38 19.53 -54.24
#